data_09c14e4f7bcb8e8330ad2a54c4811d61
#
_entry.id   09c14e4f7bcb8e8330ad2a54c4811d61
#
_cell.length_a   1.000
_cell.length_b   1.000
_cell.length_c   1.000
_cell.angle_alpha   90.00
_cell.angle_beta   90.00
_cell.angle_gamma   90.00
#
_symmetry.space_group_name_H-M   'P 1'
#
loop_
_entity.id
_entity.type
_entity.pdbx_description
1 polymer ?
#
loop_
_entity_poly.entity_id
_entity_poly.type
_entity_poly.pdbx_seq_one_letter_code
_entity_poly.pdbx_strand_id
1 'polypeptide(L)'
;MKLFRRGESSTTDATADSTAVTDGDSAAGTTRTATTATAGKGRPTPKRREAQGKRRGPVAPAPLTAKEARARRKAARGSKEERKAAAAKRREAAADRRERMLAGEDKYLPHRDRGPIRAFVRDIVDARRNLVGLFMPMALVLILSMFVAPALQTIVTLAMLVMMLFMGAEGFLLGRVVNNRVRERFPEATDTGYRLGWYAFVRASQIRKMRAPKPRVSPGEAV
;
A
#
# COMPACT_ATOMS: atom_id res chain seq x y z
N MET A 1 10.86 20.55 30.15
CA MET A 1 9.40 20.31 30.11
C MET A 1 9.15 18.83 29.89
N LYS A 2 8.64 18.17 30.93
CA LYS A 2 8.28 16.73 30.94
C LYS A 2 6.84 16.59 30.51
N LEU A 3 6.54 15.71 29.56
CA LEU A 3 5.19 15.21 29.33
C LEU A 3 5.23 13.90 28.51
N PHE A 4 5.39 12.78 29.21
CA PHE A 4 4.82 11.50 28.78
C PHE A 4 4.28 10.80 30.02
N ARG A 5 2.97 10.86 30.17
CA ARG A 5 2.21 10.18 31.22
C ARG A 5 1.66 8.88 30.62
N ARG A 6 2.14 7.80 31.19
CA ARG A 6 1.75 6.41 30.94
C ARG A 6 0.36 6.20 31.57
N GLY A 7 -0.60 5.71 30.79
CA GLY A 7 -1.91 5.29 31.31
C GLY A 7 -1.83 3.87 31.83
N GLU A 8 -2.20 3.71 33.10
CA GLU A 8 -2.39 2.43 33.79
C GLU A 8 -3.74 1.81 33.36
N SER A 9 -3.70 0.54 33.01
CA SER A 9 -4.90 -0.27 32.81
C SER A 9 -5.26 -0.94 34.15
N SER A 10 -6.41 -0.59 34.66
CA SER A 10 -7.03 -1.22 35.82
C SER A 10 -7.58 -2.60 35.49
N THR A 11 -7.09 -3.58 36.22
CA THR A 11 -7.68 -4.90 36.39
C THR A 11 -8.93 -4.81 37.26
N THR A 12 -10.01 -5.44 36.83
CA THR A 12 -11.14 -5.77 37.71
C THR A 12 -11.27 -7.28 37.77
N ASP A 13 -11.05 -7.80 38.97
CA ASP A 13 -11.40 -9.12 39.43
C ASP A 13 -12.94 -9.33 39.43
N ALA A 14 -13.37 -10.54 39.09
CA ALA A 14 -14.61 -11.10 39.56
C ALA A 14 -14.49 -12.62 39.70
N THR A 15 -14.50 -12.98 40.92
CA THR A 15 -14.53 -14.23 41.68
C THR A 15 -15.61 -15.27 41.26
N ALA A 16 -15.18 -16.55 41.39
CA ALA A 16 -15.85 -17.69 41.97
C ALA A 16 -17.15 -18.25 41.34
N ASP A 17 -17.26 -19.51 41.08
CA ASP A 17 -17.68 -20.48 42.08
C ASP A 17 -17.41 -21.93 41.64
N SER A 18 -17.11 -22.74 42.62
CA SER A 18 -16.83 -24.18 42.62
C SER A 18 -18.08 -25.01 42.42
N THR A 19 -17.96 -26.19 41.88
CA THR A 19 -18.46 -27.45 42.51
C THR A 19 -17.82 -28.66 41.85
N ALA A 20 -17.27 -29.49 42.71
CA ALA A 20 -16.82 -30.85 42.47
C ALA A 20 -17.99 -31.79 42.34
N VAL A 21 -17.79 -32.98 41.76
CA VAL A 21 -18.11 -34.30 42.27
C VAL A 21 -18.12 -35.35 41.14
N THR A 22 -17.34 -36.31 41.27
CA THR A 22 -17.31 -37.77 41.39
C THR A 22 -17.16 -38.65 40.16
N ASP A 23 -16.31 -39.60 40.43
CA ASP A 23 -15.93 -40.86 39.83
C ASP A 23 -17.03 -41.64 39.09
N GLY A 24 -16.60 -42.39 38.08
CA GLY A 24 -17.37 -43.45 37.45
C GLY A 24 -16.60 -44.15 36.33
N ASP A 25 -15.85 -45.18 36.70
CA ASP A 25 -15.28 -46.23 35.88
C ASP A 25 -16.31 -46.88 34.95
N SER A 26 -16.00 -47.10 33.69
CA SER A 26 -16.32 -48.37 32.99
C SER A 26 -15.82 -48.37 31.53
N ALA A 27 -15.09 -49.39 31.23
CA ALA A 27 -14.66 -49.82 29.92
C ALA A 27 -15.84 -50.14 28.99
N ALA A 28 -15.76 -49.71 27.73
CA ALA A 28 -16.26 -50.48 26.58
C ALA A 28 -15.86 -49.82 25.26
N GLY A 29 -15.40 -50.62 24.33
CA GLY A 29 -14.89 -50.21 23.01
C GLY A 29 -15.86 -49.36 22.20
N THR A 30 -15.32 -48.35 21.60
CA THR A 30 -16.04 -47.56 20.63
C THR A 30 -15.24 -47.44 19.33
N THR A 31 -15.76 -48.09 18.34
CA THR A 31 -15.51 -47.91 16.92
C THR A 31 -15.31 -46.44 16.61
N ARG A 32 -14.09 -46.12 16.14
CA ARG A 32 -13.78 -44.83 15.57
C ARG A 32 -14.57 -44.66 14.27
N THR A 33 -15.70 -43.99 14.36
CA THR A 33 -16.33 -43.41 13.20
C THR A 33 -15.35 -42.42 12.55
N ALA A 34 -14.90 -42.78 11.35
CA ALA A 34 -14.11 -41.90 10.51
C ALA A 34 -14.97 -40.67 10.16
N THR A 35 -14.75 -39.58 10.86
CA THR A 35 -15.25 -38.28 10.43
C THR A 35 -14.55 -37.92 9.14
N THR A 36 -15.31 -37.94 8.06
CA THR A 36 -14.90 -37.45 6.75
C THR A 36 -14.46 -35.97 6.91
N ALA A 37 -13.16 -35.76 7.04
CA ALA A 37 -12.57 -34.42 7.03
C ALA A 37 -12.79 -33.81 5.65
N THR A 38 -13.61 -32.78 5.58
CA THR A 38 -13.76 -31.95 4.40
C THR A 38 -12.39 -31.38 4.01
N ALA A 39 -11.95 -31.68 2.78
CA ALA A 39 -10.70 -31.19 2.23
C ALA A 39 -10.67 -29.66 2.28
N GLY A 40 -9.97 -29.09 3.26
CA GLY A 40 -9.84 -27.63 3.44
C GLY A 40 -9.89 -27.10 4.87
N LYS A 41 -10.54 -27.82 5.79
CA LYS A 41 -10.66 -27.42 7.21
C LYS A 41 -10.15 -28.51 8.16
N GLY A 42 -8.90 -28.81 8.17
CA GLY A 42 -8.41 -29.84 9.07
C GLY A 42 -6.90 -30.03 9.09
N ARG A 43 -6.17 -29.18 8.37
CA ARG A 43 -4.72 -29.24 8.44
C ARG A 43 -4.27 -28.52 9.71
N PRO A 44 -3.65 -29.22 10.66
CA PRO A 44 -3.16 -28.57 11.88
C PRO A 44 -2.19 -27.46 11.47
N THR A 45 -2.41 -26.28 12.01
CA THR A 45 -1.50 -25.13 11.76
C THR A 45 -0.09 -25.55 12.18
N PRO A 46 0.90 -25.55 11.28
CA PRO A 46 2.25 -25.95 11.63
C PRO A 46 2.76 -25.07 12.77
N LYS A 47 3.40 -25.69 13.76
CA LYS A 47 4.00 -24.91 14.86
C LYS A 47 4.93 -23.86 14.26
N ARG A 48 4.97 -22.67 14.86
CA ARG A 48 5.78 -21.54 14.38
C ARG A 48 7.22 -21.92 14.05
N ARG A 49 7.80 -22.92 14.74
CA ARG A 49 9.16 -23.44 14.48
C ARG A 49 9.25 -24.21 13.17
N GLU A 50 8.20 -24.94 12.79
CA GLU A 50 8.10 -25.72 11.55
C GLU A 50 7.81 -24.81 10.35
N ALA A 51 6.93 -23.81 10.52
CA ALA A 51 6.60 -22.83 9.49
C ALA A 51 7.81 -21.96 9.13
N GLN A 52 8.74 -21.70 10.06
CA GLN A 52 9.93 -20.89 9.78
C GLN A 52 11.08 -21.66 9.12
N GLY A 53 11.01 -23.00 9.03
CA GLY A 53 11.98 -23.86 8.28
C GLY A 53 13.47 -23.71 8.65
N LYS A 54 13.79 -22.86 9.62
CA LYS A 54 15.16 -22.58 10.04
C LYS A 54 15.32 -22.92 11.52
N ARG A 55 16.08 -23.97 11.81
CA ARG A 55 16.67 -24.12 13.14
C ARG A 55 17.50 -22.87 13.43
N ARG A 56 17.02 -22.02 14.32
CA ARG A 56 17.86 -20.95 14.87
C ARG A 56 18.97 -21.65 15.67
N GLY A 57 20.20 -21.52 15.20
CA GLY A 57 21.38 -21.92 15.96
C GLY A 57 21.42 -21.20 17.33
N PRO A 58 22.34 -21.57 18.22
CA PRO A 58 22.46 -20.92 19.52
C PRO A 58 22.58 -19.41 19.34
N VAL A 59 21.64 -18.68 19.94
CA VAL A 59 21.63 -17.21 19.91
C VAL A 59 22.66 -16.74 20.95
N ALA A 60 23.62 -15.93 20.53
CA ALA A 60 24.58 -15.34 21.44
C ALA A 60 23.83 -14.55 22.56
N PRO A 61 24.28 -14.66 23.82
CA PRO A 61 23.63 -13.98 24.93
C PRO A 61 23.55 -12.46 24.70
N ALA A 62 22.50 -11.84 25.24
CA ALA A 62 22.31 -10.40 25.11
C ALA A 62 23.52 -9.64 25.68
N PRO A 63 23.94 -8.52 25.05
CA PRO A 63 25.07 -7.73 25.57
C PRO A 63 24.72 -7.13 26.93
N LEU A 64 25.57 -7.33 27.92
CA LEU A 64 25.36 -6.85 29.29
C LEU A 64 25.64 -5.33 29.43
N THR A 65 26.50 -4.78 28.57
CA THR A 65 26.87 -3.36 28.63
C THR A 65 26.65 -2.64 27.31
N ALA A 66 26.40 -1.32 27.39
CA ALA A 66 26.26 -0.48 26.21
C ALA A 66 27.52 -0.48 25.33
N LYS A 67 28.71 -0.61 25.93
CA LYS A 67 30.00 -0.71 25.25
C LYS A 67 30.07 -2.00 24.41
N GLU A 68 29.69 -3.13 25.00
CA GLU A 68 29.65 -4.43 24.34
C GLU A 68 28.63 -4.44 23.20
N ALA A 69 27.44 -3.87 23.41
CA ALA A 69 26.44 -3.70 22.38
C ALA A 69 26.95 -2.90 21.17
N ARG A 70 27.70 -1.82 21.43
CA ARG A 70 28.32 -1.01 20.36
C ARG A 70 29.42 -1.77 19.64
N ALA A 71 30.26 -2.50 20.38
CA ALA A 71 31.32 -3.35 19.80
C ALA A 71 30.73 -4.43 18.89
N ARG A 72 29.69 -5.16 19.33
CA ARG A 72 28.98 -6.17 18.53
C ARG A 72 28.33 -5.56 17.29
N ARG A 73 27.69 -4.39 17.43
CA ARG A 73 27.12 -3.66 16.27
C ARG A 73 28.20 -3.21 15.29
N LYS A 74 29.37 -2.78 15.78
CA LYS A 74 30.50 -2.39 14.94
C LYS A 74 31.07 -3.61 14.20
N ALA A 75 31.27 -4.73 14.88
CA ALA A 75 31.71 -5.99 14.28
C ALA A 75 30.73 -6.54 13.24
N ALA A 76 29.43 -6.50 13.53
CA ALA A 76 28.37 -6.93 12.61
C ALA A 76 28.21 -6.03 11.38
N ARG A 77 28.71 -4.79 11.41
CA ARG A 77 28.61 -3.83 10.29
C ARG A 77 29.56 -4.14 9.13
N GLY A 78 30.55 -4.99 9.31
CA GLY A 78 31.58 -5.25 8.32
C GLY A 78 32.52 -4.06 8.04
N SER A 79 33.44 -4.26 7.11
CA SER A 79 34.39 -3.23 6.68
C SER A 79 33.67 -2.06 5.97
N LYS A 80 34.36 -0.90 5.89
CA LYS A 80 33.83 0.26 5.16
C LYS A 80 33.57 -0.06 3.69
N GLU A 81 34.41 -0.91 3.11
CA GLU A 81 34.31 -1.33 1.69
C GLU A 81 33.14 -2.26 1.47
N GLU A 82 32.96 -3.27 2.33
CA GLU A 82 31.79 -4.16 2.28
C GLU A 82 30.47 -3.39 2.40
N ARG A 83 30.44 -2.40 3.29
CA ARG A 83 29.27 -1.54 3.44
C ARG A 83 29.00 -0.70 2.19
N LYS A 84 30.05 -0.16 1.55
CA LYS A 84 29.90 0.57 0.27
C LYS A 84 29.41 -0.37 -0.83
N ALA A 85 29.98 -1.56 -0.94
CA ALA A 85 29.58 -2.58 -1.91
C ALA A 85 28.12 -3.02 -1.68
N ALA A 86 27.74 -3.28 -0.43
CA ALA A 86 26.37 -3.62 -0.08
C ALA A 86 25.39 -2.47 -0.38
N ALA A 87 25.81 -1.22 -0.12
CA ALA A 87 25.00 -0.04 -0.44
C ALA A 87 24.86 0.15 -1.97
N ALA A 88 25.92 -0.09 -2.75
CA ALA A 88 25.88 -0.05 -4.21
C ALA A 88 24.89 -1.08 -4.75
N LYS A 89 25.02 -2.36 -4.34
CA LYS A 89 24.08 -3.42 -4.72
C LYS A 89 22.62 -3.12 -4.36
N ARG A 90 22.38 -2.50 -3.20
CA ARG A 90 21.02 -2.08 -2.81
C ARG A 90 20.49 -0.96 -3.70
N ARG A 91 21.35 -0.01 -4.08
CA ARG A 91 20.98 1.09 -5.00
C ARG A 91 20.65 0.56 -6.39
N GLU A 92 21.45 -0.34 -6.91
CA GLU A 92 21.23 -1.02 -8.20
C GLU A 92 19.91 -1.81 -8.17
N ALA A 93 19.69 -2.62 -7.16
CA ALA A 93 18.44 -3.38 -7.03
C ALA A 93 17.20 -2.45 -6.86
N ALA A 94 17.37 -1.33 -6.17
CA ALA A 94 16.30 -0.34 -6.03
C ALA A 94 16.03 0.41 -7.35
N ALA A 95 17.08 0.72 -8.12
CA ALA A 95 16.98 1.34 -9.44
C ALA A 95 16.28 0.40 -10.43
N ASP A 96 16.72 -0.86 -10.51
CA ASP A 96 16.12 -1.89 -11.36
C ASP A 96 14.62 -2.10 -11.01
N ARG A 97 14.32 -2.23 -9.71
CA ARG A 97 12.92 -2.33 -9.27
C ARG A 97 12.09 -1.12 -9.66
N ARG A 98 12.65 0.10 -9.55
CA ARG A 98 11.97 1.33 -9.94
C ARG A 98 11.75 1.39 -11.45
N GLU A 99 12.73 0.99 -12.24
CA GLU A 99 12.65 0.94 -13.69
C GLU A 99 11.53 -0.01 -14.15
N ARG A 100 11.48 -1.22 -13.63
CA ARG A 100 10.42 -2.20 -13.91
C ARG A 100 9.04 -1.72 -13.46
N MET A 101 8.97 -1.04 -12.31
CA MET A 101 7.74 -0.40 -11.86
C MET A 101 7.27 0.69 -12.84
N LEU A 102 8.20 1.51 -13.33
CA LEU A 102 7.90 2.56 -14.32
C LEU A 102 7.55 1.99 -15.69
N ALA A 103 8.11 0.85 -16.08
CA ALA A 103 7.74 0.09 -17.28
C ALA A 103 6.33 -0.52 -17.18
N GLY A 104 5.78 -0.63 -15.97
CA GLY A 104 4.41 -1.11 -15.75
C GLY A 104 4.30 -2.62 -15.57
N GLU A 105 5.38 -3.31 -15.17
CA GLU A 105 5.35 -4.73 -14.85
C GLU A 105 4.49 -4.97 -13.59
N ASP A 106 3.43 -5.76 -13.69
CA ASP A 106 2.45 -5.99 -12.62
C ASP A 106 3.09 -6.48 -11.31
N LYS A 107 4.15 -7.28 -11.39
CA LYS A 107 4.88 -7.80 -10.24
C LYS A 107 5.46 -6.70 -9.34
N TYR A 108 5.91 -5.60 -9.94
CA TYR A 108 6.58 -4.50 -9.25
C TYR A 108 5.66 -3.33 -8.95
N LEU A 109 4.43 -3.34 -9.50
CA LEU A 109 3.44 -2.31 -9.23
C LEU A 109 2.89 -2.37 -7.81
N PRO A 110 2.54 -1.23 -7.21
CA PRO A 110 1.75 -1.18 -5.99
C PRO A 110 0.43 -1.93 -6.16
N HIS A 111 -0.09 -2.49 -5.08
CA HIS A 111 -1.34 -3.27 -5.11
C HIS A 111 -2.51 -2.51 -5.76
N ARG A 112 -2.57 -1.18 -5.53
CA ARG A 112 -3.62 -0.31 -6.09
C ARG A 112 -3.56 -0.16 -7.62
N ASP A 113 -2.42 -0.43 -8.24
CA ASP A 113 -2.18 -0.23 -9.68
C ASP A 113 -2.13 -1.54 -10.46
N ARG A 114 -2.21 -2.69 -9.77
CA ARG A 114 -2.16 -4.02 -10.37
C ARG A 114 -3.47 -4.41 -11.03
N GLY A 115 -3.35 -5.26 -12.04
CA GLY A 115 -4.47 -5.92 -12.70
C GLY A 115 -4.86 -5.32 -14.05
N PRO A 116 -5.56 -6.10 -14.88
CA PRO A 116 -5.91 -5.73 -16.25
C PRO A 116 -6.88 -4.54 -16.31
N ILE A 117 -7.81 -4.46 -15.36
CA ILE A 117 -8.79 -3.37 -15.28
C ILE A 117 -8.06 -2.05 -15.02
N ARG A 118 -7.13 -2.03 -14.05
CA ARG A 118 -6.35 -0.83 -13.73
C ARG A 118 -5.42 -0.44 -14.87
N ALA A 119 -4.85 -1.41 -15.59
CA ALA A 119 -4.07 -1.16 -16.79
C ALA A 119 -4.92 -0.46 -17.87
N PHE A 120 -6.11 -0.97 -18.15
CA PHE A 120 -7.03 -0.39 -19.11
C PHE A 120 -7.48 1.03 -18.72
N VAL A 121 -7.77 1.27 -17.45
CA VAL A 121 -8.10 2.62 -16.95
C VAL A 121 -6.93 3.59 -17.13
N ARG A 122 -5.71 3.14 -16.89
CA ARG A 122 -4.50 3.96 -17.15
C ARG A 122 -4.43 4.39 -18.62
N ASP A 123 -4.67 3.45 -19.53
CA ASP A 123 -4.60 3.70 -20.96
C ASP A 123 -5.69 4.69 -21.39
N ILE A 124 -6.95 4.54 -20.90
CA ILE A 124 -8.03 5.51 -21.16
C ILE A 124 -7.67 6.93 -20.67
N VAL A 125 -7.14 7.05 -19.46
CA VAL A 125 -6.76 8.36 -18.88
C VAL A 125 -5.56 8.96 -19.62
N ASP A 126 -4.62 8.13 -20.03
CA ASP A 126 -3.39 8.59 -20.70
C ASP A 126 -3.63 8.96 -22.17
N ALA A 127 -4.62 8.35 -22.82
CA ALA A 127 -5.06 8.70 -24.18
C ALA A 127 -5.78 10.05 -24.23
N ARG A 128 -6.39 10.50 -23.11
CA ARG A 128 -7.12 11.77 -23.07
C ARG A 128 -6.18 12.94 -22.71
N ARG A 129 -6.49 14.11 -23.28
CA ARG A 129 -5.92 15.38 -22.85
C ARG A 129 -6.74 15.90 -21.68
N ASN A 130 -6.27 15.70 -20.46
CA ASN A 130 -6.97 16.07 -19.24
C ASN A 130 -6.52 17.45 -18.76
N LEU A 131 -7.45 18.39 -18.58
CA LEU A 131 -7.17 19.71 -18.00
C LEU A 131 -6.83 19.62 -16.50
N VAL A 132 -7.29 18.58 -15.82
CA VAL A 132 -6.98 18.29 -14.42
C VAL A 132 -5.46 18.31 -14.15
N GLY A 133 -4.62 17.93 -15.11
CA GLY A 133 -3.16 17.97 -14.99
C GLY A 133 -2.58 19.38 -14.86
N LEU A 134 -3.34 20.42 -15.24
CA LEU A 134 -2.92 21.82 -15.08
C LEU A 134 -3.05 22.33 -13.64
N PHE A 135 -3.71 21.57 -12.78
CA PHE A 135 -3.87 21.97 -11.37
C PHE A 135 -2.52 22.16 -10.65
N MET A 136 -1.57 21.27 -10.88
CA MET A 136 -0.26 21.36 -10.25
C MET A 136 0.51 22.67 -10.61
N PRO A 137 0.69 23.04 -11.90
CA PRO A 137 1.33 24.30 -12.22
C PRO A 137 0.54 25.51 -11.75
N MET A 138 -0.81 25.48 -11.79
CA MET A 138 -1.63 26.58 -11.28
C MET A 138 -1.53 26.73 -9.75
N ALA A 139 -1.46 25.65 -9.01
CA ALA A 139 -1.23 25.71 -7.57
C ALA A 139 0.14 26.37 -7.24
N LEU A 140 1.15 26.07 -8.03
CA LEU A 140 2.45 26.73 -7.90
C LEU A 140 2.35 28.25 -8.19
N VAL A 141 1.64 28.65 -9.24
CA VAL A 141 1.39 30.08 -9.56
C VAL A 141 0.65 30.76 -8.41
N LEU A 142 -0.33 30.10 -7.79
CA LEU A 142 -1.04 30.64 -6.63
C LEU A 142 -0.09 30.89 -5.45
N ILE A 143 0.78 29.92 -5.14
CA ILE A 143 1.77 30.08 -4.06
C ILE A 143 2.72 31.26 -4.36
N LEU A 144 3.22 31.35 -5.59
CA LEU A 144 4.10 32.45 -5.98
C LEU A 144 3.40 33.81 -5.96
N SER A 145 2.10 33.87 -6.27
CA SER A 145 1.32 35.11 -6.24
C SER A 145 1.19 35.72 -4.84
N MET A 146 1.38 34.93 -3.78
CA MET A 146 1.38 35.43 -2.41
C MET A 146 2.52 36.42 -2.11
N PHE A 147 3.59 36.37 -2.91
CA PHE A 147 4.75 37.27 -2.78
C PHE A 147 4.68 38.51 -3.67
N VAL A 148 3.58 38.68 -4.40
CA VAL A 148 3.35 39.78 -5.34
C VAL A 148 2.22 40.69 -4.80
N ALA A 149 1.77 41.65 -5.60
CA ALA A 149 0.73 42.60 -5.21
C ALA A 149 -0.62 41.94 -4.85
N PRO A 150 -1.33 42.45 -3.83
CA PRO A 150 -2.61 41.88 -3.39
C PRO A 150 -3.68 41.78 -4.49
N ALA A 151 -3.69 42.71 -5.43
CA ALA A 151 -4.61 42.69 -6.59
C ALA A 151 -4.41 41.45 -7.46
N LEU A 152 -3.14 41.08 -7.73
CA LEU A 152 -2.82 39.88 -8.49
C LEU A 152 -3.26 38.60 -7.73
N GLN A 153 -3.07 38.57 -6.43
CA GLN A 153 -3.48 37.46 -5.59
C GLN A 153 -4.99 37.21 -5.70
N THR A 154 -5.81 38.26 -5.67
CA THR A 154 -7.27 38.15 -5.80
C THR A 154 -7.66 37.51 -7.14
N ILE A 155 -7.05 37.98 -8.25
CA ILE A 155 -7.32 37.44 -9.59
C ILE A 155 -6.93 35.96 -9.68
N VAL A 156 -5.74 35.61 -9.19
CA VAL A 156 -5.27 34.21 -9.21
C VAL A 156 -6.13 33.32 -8.34
N THR A 157 -6.59 33.79 -7.18
CA THR A 157 -7.48 33.03 -6.31
C THR A 157 -8.83 32.78 -6.97
N LEU A 158 -9.40 33.79 -7.64
CA LEU A 158 -10.67 33.63 -8.36
C LEU A 158 -10.51 32.64 -9.54
N ALA A 159 -9.43 32.76 -10.30
CA ALA A 159 -9.12 31.84 -11.39
C ALA A 159 -8.95 30.39 -10.87
N MET A 160 -8.33 30.23 -9.71
CA MET A 160 -8.15 28.92 -9.07
C MET A 160 -9.49 28.33 -8.62
N LEU A 161 -10.40 29.14 -8.10
CA LEU A 161 -11.76 28.69 -7.72
C LEU A 161 -12.51 28.17 -8.95
N VAL A 162 -12.52 28.95 -10.04
CA VAL A 162 -13.15 28.55 -11.32
C VAL A 162 -12.52 27.26 -11.83
N MET A 163 -11.20 27.15 -11.84
CA MET A 163 -10.50 25.94 -12.24
C MET A 163 -10.88 24.73 -11.39
N MET A 164 -11.06 24.91 -10.08
CA MET A 164 -11.46 23.82 -9.18
C MET A 164 -12.85 23.29 -9.52
N LEU A 165 -13.79 24.17 -9.90
CA LEU A 165 -15.12 23.76 -10.38
C LEU A 165 -15.02 22.94 -11.66
N PHE A 166 -14.24 23.42 -12.64
CA PHE A 166 -14.00 22.68 -13.89
C PHE A 166 -13.36 21.33 -13.63
N MET A 167 -12.37 21.27 -12.73
CA MET A 167 -11.70 20.05 -12.35
C MET A 167 -12.66 19.03 -11.71
N GLY A 168 -13.59 19.50 -10.86
CA GLY A 168 -14.63 18.66 -10.29
C GLY A 168 -15.55 18.07 -11.35
N ALA A 169 -16.02 18.92 -12.28
CA ALA A 169 -16.88 18.51 -13.40
C ALA A 169 -16.14 17.53 -14.34
N GLU A 170 -14.90 17.84 -14.74
CA GLU A 170 -14.09 16.95 -15.57
C GLU A 170 -13.81 15.62 -14.87
N GLY A 171 -13.51 15.64 -13.57
CA GLY A 171 -13.30 14.43 -12.77
C GLY A 171 -14.52 13.54 -12.70
N PHE A 172 -15.70 14.13 -12.54
CA PHE A 172 -16.98 13.41 -12.57
C PHE A 172 -17.24 12.77 -13.94
N LEU A 173 -17.09 13.55 -15.02
CA LEU A 173 -17.26 13.05 -16.40
C LEU A 173 -16.26 11.96 -16.72
N LEU A 174 -14.99 12.14 -16.34
CA LEU A 174 -13.95 11.13 -16.50
C LEU A 174 -14.31 9.83 -15.78
N GLY A 175 -14.76 9.93 -14.52
CA GLY A 175 -15.20 8.79 -13.74
C GLY A 175 -16.33 8.03 -14.41
N ARG A 176 -17.31 8.76 -14.95
CA ARG A 176 -18.45 8.16 -15.69
C ARG A 176 -18.00 7.46 -16.97
N VAL A 177 -17.17 8.10 -17.78
CA VAL A 177 -16.64 7.51 -19.03
C VAL A 177 -15.81 6.26 -18.76
N VAL A 178 -14.91 6.33 -17.76
CA VAL A 178 -14.09 5.18 -17.38
C VAL A 178 -14.94 4.01 -16.90
N ASN A 179 -15.92 4.27 -16.04
CA ASN A 179 -16.81 3.20 -15.56
C ASN A 179 -17.63 2.56 -16.68
N ASN A 180 -18.14 3.34 -17.63
CA ASN A 180 -18.89 2.80 -18.77
C ASN A 180 -18.00 1.91 -19.64
N ARG A 181 -16.82 2.39 -20.04
CA ARG A 181 -15.89 1.61 -20.86
C ARG A 181 -15.37 0.34 -20.16
N VAL A 182 -15.16 0.41 -18.85
CA VAL A 182 -14.77 -0.77 -18.07
C VAL A 182 -15.89 -1.81 -18.02
N ARG A 183 -17.15 -1.39 -17.86
CA ARG A 183 -18.30 -2.30 -17.88
C ARG A 183 -18.47 -2.97 -19.25
N GLU A 184 -18.23 -2.24 -20.33
CA GLU A 184 -18.29 -2.78 -21.69
C GLU A 184 -17.19 -3.84 -21.94
N ARG A 185 -15.98 -3.58 -21.46
CA ARG A 185 -14.83 -4.46 -21.69
C ARG A 185 -14.71 -5.60 -20.68
N PHE A 186 -15.14 -5.36 -19.45
CA PHE A 186 -15.02 -6.28 -18.32
C PHE A 186 -16.36 -6.36 -17.56
N PRO A 187 -17.36 -7.06 -18.10
CA PRO A 187 -18.70 -7.13 -17.50
C PRO A 187 -18.70 -7.77 -16.10
N GLU A 188 -17.76 -8.67 -15.84
CA GLU A 188 -17.60 -9.35 -14.54
C GLU A 188 -16.76 -8.57 -13.52
N ALA A 189 -16.35 -7.33 -13.83
CA ALA A 189 -15.51 -6.53 -12.96
C ALA A 189 -16.25 -6.11 -11.69
N THR A 190 -15.77 -6.59 -10.55
CA THR A 190 -16.28 -6.22 -9.23
C THR A 190 -15.83 -4.79 -8.81
N ASP A 191 -14.69 -4.33 -9.31
CA ASP A 191 -14.09 -3.02 -9.01
C ASP A 191 -14.62 -1.92 -9.94
N THR A 192 -15.93 -1.68 -9.94
CA THR A 192 -16.54 -0.58 -10.69
C THR A 192 -17.04 0.52 -9.73
N GLY A 193 -17.35 1.72 -10.28
CA GLY A 193 -17.94 2.80 -9.52
C GLY A 193 -16.93 3.83 -9.00
N TYR A 194 -17.21 4.37 -7.82
CA TYR A 194 -16.46 5.51 -7.26
C TYR A 194 -14.94 5.26 -7.14
N ARG A 195 -14.54 4.06 -6.71
CA ARG A 195 -13.12 3.72 -6.53
C ARG A 195 -12.32 3.82 -7.82
N LEU A 196 -12.92 3.37 -8.92
CA LEU A 196 -12.29 3.39 -10.23
C LEU A 196 -12.26 4.81 -10.81
N GLY A 197 -13.35 5.56 -10.64
CA GLY A 197 -13.42 6.97 -11.01
C GLY A 197 -12.41 7.82 -10.24
N TRP A 198 -12.29 7.62 -8.94
CA TRP A 198 -11.29 8.29 -8.11
C TRP A 198 -9.85 7.96 -8.53
N TYR A 199 -9.59 6.69 -8.82
CA TYR A 199 -8.28 6.28 -9.33
C TYR A 199 -7.94 6.99 -10.66
N ALA A 200 -8.89 7.03 -11.59
CA ALA A 200 -8.74 7.74 -12.85
C ALA A 200 -8.49 9.24 -12.66
N PHE A 201 -9.23 9.87 -11.74
CA PHE A 201 -9.08 11.29 -11.39
C PHE A 201 -7.70 11.59 -10.82
N VAL A 202 -7.23 10.81 -9.83
CA VAL A 202 -5.89 10.99 -9.24
C VAL A 202 -4.80 10.83 -10.29
N ARG A 203 -4.96 9.89 -11.23
CA ARG A 203 -3.99 9.75 -12.32
C ARG A 203 -4.05 10.91 -13.31
N ALA A 204 -5.25 11.41 -13.62
CA ALA A 204 -5.45 12.55 -14.52
C ALA A 204 -4.83 13.84 -13.93
N SER A 205 -4.89 14.03 -12.60
CA SER A 205 -4.32 15.21 -11.93
C SER A 205 -2.78 15.23 -11.94
N GLN A 206 -2.14 14.09 -12.17
CA GLN A 206 -0.69 14.05 -12.30
C GLN A 206 -0.23 14.53 -13.67
N ILE A 207 0.83 15.33 -13.69
CA ILE A 207 1.49 15.75 -14.94
C ILE A 207 1.95 14.49 -15.68
N ARG A 208 1.64 14.38 -16.97
CA ARG A 208 1.91 13.19 -17.79
C ARG A 208 3.36 12.67 -17.66
N LYS A 209 4.35 13.56 -17.65
CA LYS A 209 5.78 13.22 -17.52
C LYS A 209 6.14 12.59 -16.17
N MET A 210 5.34 12.86 -15.13
CA MET A 210 5.57 12.40 -13.74
C MET A 210 4.69 11.21 -13.36
N ARG A 211 3.85 10.73 -14.28
CA ARG A 211 2.99 9.57 -14.02
C ARG A 211 3.82 8.31 -13.81
N ALA A 212 3.48 7.55 -12.79
CA ALA A 212 4.05 6.24 -12.50
C ALA A 212 2.92 5.20 -12.41
N PRO A 213 2.94 4.13 -13.21
CA PRO A 213 3.87 3.80 -14.30
C PRO A 213 3.76 4.77 -15.49
N LYS A 214 4.79 4.77 -16.33
CA LYS A 214 4.84 5.63 -17.52
C LYS A 214 3.64 5.35 -18.45
N PRO A 215 3.09 6.40 -19.10
CA PRO A 215 2.04 6.24 -20.11
C PRO A 215 2.50 5.37 -21.28
N ARG A 216 1.71 4.37 -21.63
CA ARG A 216 1.98 3.48 -22.78
C ARG A 216 1.31 3.97 -24.06
N VAL A 217 0.21 4.70 -23.92
CA VAL A 217 -0.65 5.17 -25.02
C VAL A 217 -0.39 6.64 -25.28
N SER A 218 -0.40 7.06 -26.54
CA SER A 218 -0.24 8.46 -26.94
C SER A 218 -1.53 9.27 -26.75
N PRO A 219 -1.46 10.61 -26.54
CA PRO A 219 -2.66 11.43 -26.46
C PRO A 219 -3.44 11.45 -27.76
N GLY A 220 -4.72 11.08 -27.71
CA GLY A 220 -5.60 10.99 -28.86
C GLY A 220 -5.69 9.59 -29.49
N GLU A 221 -4.93 8.63 -28.98
CA GLU A 221 -4.98 7.25 -29.44
C GLU A 221 -6.28 6.57 -28.97
N ALA A 222 -6.88 5.74 -29.84
CA ALA A 222 -8.07 4.95 -29.48
C ALA A 222 -7.67 3.80 -28.54
N VAL A 223 -8.43 3.63 -27.44
CA VAL A 223 -8.23 2.60 -26.40
C VAL A 223 -9.50 1.78 -26.25
#